data_8123f4ef072863a45f3f66fe6fad7b66
#
_entry.id   8123f4ef072863a45f3f66fe6fad7b66
#
_cell.length_a   1.000
_cell.length_b   1.000
_cell.length_c   1.000
_cell.angle_alpha   90.00
_cell.angle_beta   90.00
_cell.angle_gamma   90.00
#
_symmetry.space_group_name_H-M   'P 1'
#
loop_
_entity.id
_entity.type
_entity.pdbx_description
1 polymer ?
#
loop_
_entity_poly.entity_id
_entity_poly.type
_entity_poly.pdbx_seq_one_letter_code
_entity_poly.pdbx_strand_id
1 'polypeptide(L)'
;MSKKLFVMLVVCSAVPLLLAACGTTGSDTSAAGNAVHMNDTNFVQASVMVKKGESLTLITDTLTPHILANGTWEHGTAKPTTESGAPEVKGMQINGYSSGTIGPFNTAGTFTFYCTIHQGMNLTVVVEG
;
A
#
# COMPACT_ATOMS: atom_id res chain seq x y z
N MET A 1 6.54 76.39 -38.31
CA MET A 1 7.33 75.81 -37.23
C MET A 1 6.66 74.52 -36.78
N SER A 2 7.24 73.43 -37.15
CA SER A 2 6.64 72.14 -37.02
C SER A 2 6.99 71.54 -35.66
N LYS A 3 6.00 71.35 -34.82
CA LYS A 3 6.17 70.60 -33.58
C LYS A 3 5.73 69.15 -33.82
N LYS A 4 6.73 68.29 -34.00
CA LYS A 4 6.53 66.85 -34.11
C LYS A 4 6.15 66.29 -32.74
N LEU A 5 4.91 65.90 -32.60
CA LEU A 5 4.40 65.22 -31.43
C LEU A 5 4.83 63.74 -31.54
N PHE A 6 5.75 63.36 -30.69
CA PHE A 6 6.19 61.98 -30.62
C PHE A 6 5.23 61.22 -29.71
N VAL A 7 4.31 60.46 -30.31
CA VAL A 7 3.42 59.60 -29.53
C VAL A 7 4.22 58.31 -29.28
N MET A 8 4.68 58.17 -28.06
CA MET A 8 5.35 56.97 -27.58
C MET A 8 4.27 55.93 -27.22
N LEU A 9 4.11 54.96 -28.10
CA LEU A 9 3.18 53.86 -27.90
C LEU A 9 3.85 52.86 -26.95
N VAL A 10 3.45 52.91 -25.67
CA VAL A 10 3.85 51.91 -24.68
C VAL A 10 3.01 50.68 -24.92
N VAL A 11 3.61 49.72 -25.58
CA VAL A 11 3.03 48.37 -25.69
C VAL A 11 3.26 47.66 -24.40
N CYS A 12 2.21 47.65 -23.55
CA CYS A 12 2.17 46.81 -22.36
C CYS A 12 1.99 45.34 -22.81
N SER A 13 3.09 44.64 -22.93
CA SER A 13 3.06 43.18 -23.12
C SER A 13 2.62 42.55 -21.81
N ALA A 14 1.32 42.29 -21.68
CA ALA A 14 0.80 41.43 -20.65
C ALA A 14 1.23 39.99 -20.99
N VAL A 15 2.26 39.51 -20.31
CA VAL A 15 2.62 38.11 -20.29
C VAL A 15 1.65 37.41 -19.34
N PRO A 16 0.76 36.52 -19.79
CA PRO A 16 0.00 35.69 -18.87
C PRO A 16 0.97 34.70 -18.24
N LEU A 17 1.22 34.90 -16.96
CA LEU A 17 1.89 33.93 -16.11
C LEU A 17 0.94 32.75 -15.99
N LEU A 18 1.11 31.73 -16.82
CA LEU A 18 0.50 30.42 -16.63
C LEU A 18 1.09 29.83 -15.36
N LEU A 19 0.42 30.06 -14.24
CA LEU A 19 0.59 29.21 -13.09
C LEU A 19 0.08 27.84 -13.48
N ALA A 20 0.98 26.97 -13.91
CA ALA A 20 0.75 25.55 -13.88
C ALA A 20 0.58 25.19 -12.40
N ALA A 21 -0.65 25.21 -11.94
CA ALA A 21 -1.01 24.54 -10.71
C ALA A 21 -0.79 23.04 -10.97
N CYS A 22 0.40 22.54 -10.67
CA CYS A 22 0.58 21.15 -10.39
C CYS A 22 -0.27 20.84 -9.16
N GLY A 23 -1.52 20.52 -9.39
CA GLY A 23 -2.36 19.91 -8.40
C GLY A 23 -1.85 18.51 -8.14
N THR A 24 -0.82 18.39 -7.35
CA THR A 24 -0.49 17.13 -6.69
C THR A 24 -1.44 16.97 -5.54
N THR A 25 -2.67 16.65 -5.83
CA THR A 25 -3.55 15.98 -4.90
C THR A 25 -3.26 14.49 -5.01
N GLY A 26 -2.02 14.13 -4.88
CA GLY A 26 -1.62 12.81 -4.56
C GLY A 26 -1.36 12.80 -3.08
N SER A 27 -2.35 12.49 -2.30
CA SER A 27 -2.09 11.77 -1.06
C SER A 27 -1.64 10.37 -1.47
N ASP A 28 -0.62 10.29 -2.28
CA ASP A 28 0.07 9.06 -2.56
C ASP A 28 0.89 8.72 -1.33
N THR A 29 0.20 8.27 -0.31
CA THR A 29 0.76 7.48 0.77
C THR A 29 1.20 6.11 0.22
N SER A 30 1.27 5.96 -1.08
CA SER A 30 1.86 4.83 -1.81
C SER A 30 3.38 4.85 -1.83
N ALA A 31 4.03 5.88 -1.33
CA ALA A 31 5.49 5.96 -1.34
C ALA A 31 6.17 5.05 -0.31
N ALA A 32 5.41 4.44 0.58
CA ALA A 32 5.93 3.51 1.59
C ALA A 32 5.56 2.06 1.27
N GLY A 33 5.48 1.67 0.01
CA GLY A 33 5.14 0.29 -0.35
C GLY A 33 3.90 -0.23 0.38
N ASN A 34 3.31 -1.30 -0.07
CA ASN A 34 2.20 -1.92 0.63
C ASN A 34 2.71 -2.50 1.95
N ALA A 35 2.34 -1.90 3.07
CA ALA A 35 2.73 -2.34 4.39
C ALA A 35 1.51 -2.57 5.28
N VAL A 36 1.54 -3.66 6.07
CA VAL A 36 0.58 -3.97 7.11
C VAL A 36 1.34 -4.14 8.41
N HIS A 37 0.94 -3.40 9.41
CA HIS A 37 1.48 -3.48 10.76
C HIS A 37 0.79 -4.58 11.57
N MET A 38 1.52 -5.19 12.46
CA MET A 38 1.04 -6.21 13.39
C MET A 38 1.33 -5.79 14.83
N ASN A 39 0.31 -5.86 15.66
CA ASN A 39 0.46 -5.74 17.11
C ASN A 39 0.58 -7.14 17.75
N ASP A 40 0.37 -7.27 19.05
CA ASP A 40 0.57 -8.54 19.76
C ASP A 40 -0.30 -9.70 19.26
N THR A 41 -1.51 -9.42 18.75
CA THR A 41 -2.49 -10.46 18.40
C THR A 41 -3.27 -10.21 17.11
N ASN A 42 -3.03 -9.09 16.42
CA ASN A 42 -3.81 -8.71 15.25
C ASN A 42 -2.97 -8.04 14.18
N PHE A 43 -3.44 -8.12 12.93
CA PHE A 43 -3.06 -7.15 11.90
C PHE A 43 -3.78 -5.84 12.19
N VAL A 44 -3.07 -4.73 12.20
CA VAL A 44 -3.67 -3.40 12.43
C VAL A 44 -4.67 -3.07 11.32
N GLN A 45 -4.33 -3.44 10.08
CA GLN A 45 -5.26 -3.46 8.96
C GLN A 45 -5.60 -4.91 8.64
N ALA A 46 -6.85 -5.32 8.86
CA ALA A 46 -7.32 -6.66 8.54
C ALA A 46 -7.53 -6.90 7.04
N SER A 47 -7.51 -5.85 6.24
CA SER A 47 -7.62 -5.89 4.79
C SER A 47 -6.70 -4.84 4.16
N VAL A 48 -6.07 -5.20 3.05
CA VAL A 48 -5.16 -4.33 2.29
C VAL A 48 -5.34 -4.55 0.80
N MET A 49 -5.16 -3.49 0.02
CA MET A 49 -5.14 -3.53 -1.44
C MET A 49 -3.71 -3.49 -1.95
N VAL A 50 -3.40 -4.33 -2.92
CA VAL A 50 -2.08 -4.45 -3.54
C VAL A 50 -2.28 -4.44 -5.06
N LYS A 51 -1.42 -3.77 -5.79
CA LYS A 51 -1.46 -3.83 -7.26
C LYS A 51 -0.79 -5.11 -7.73
N LYS A 52 -1.29 -5.67 -8.83
CA LYS A 52 -0.69 -6.83 -9.47
C LYS A 52 0.79 -6.60 -9.78
N GLY A 53 1.62 -7.54 -9.40
CA GLY A 53 3.08 -7.49 -9.53
C GLY A 53 3.80 -6.92 -8.31
N GLU A 54 3.09 -6.33 -7.36
CA GLU A 54 3.68 -5.80 -6.13
C GLU A 54 3.71 -6.84 -5.01
N SER A 55 4.51 -6.56 -4.00
CA SER A 55 4.63 -7.37 -2.78
C SER A 55 4.05 -6.60 -1.58
N LEU A 56 3.76 -7.32 -0.51
CA LEU A 56 3.27 -6.80 0.76
C LEU A 56 4.32 -6.98 1.83
N THR A 57 4.65 -5.91 2.54
CA THR A 57 5.53 -5.94 3.71
C THR A 57 4.68 -6.04 4.98
N LEU A 58 5.02 -6.97 5.85
CA LEU A 58 4.40 -7.15 7.16
C LEU A 58 5.40 -6.70 8.23
N ILE A 59 4.98 -5.83 9.11
CA ILE A 59 5.83 -5.17 10.11
C ILE A 59 5.32 -5.48 11.51
N THR A 60 6.15 -6.06 12.35
CA THR A 60 5.81 -6.31 13.76
C THR A 60 6.25 -5.12 14.61
N ASP A 61 5.29 -4.46 15.23
CA ASP A 61 5.51 -3.25 16.05
C ASP A 61 5.80 -3.55 17.53
N THR A 62 5.75 -4.83 17.92
CA THR A 62 5.91 -5.28 19.31
C THR A 62 6.97 -6.38 19.40
N LEU A 63 7.24 -6.86 20.61
CA LEU A 63 8.14 -8.00 20.84
C LEU A 63 7.52 -9.35 20.43
N THR A 64 6.21 -9.39 20.20
CA THR A 64 5.48 -10.63 19.92
C THR A 64 5.80 -11.15 18.51
N PRO A 65 6.30 -12.37 18.36
CA PRO A 65 6.54 -12.95 17.05
C PRO A 65 5.24 -13.45 16.40
N HIS A 66 5.24 -13.53 15.08
CA HIS A 66 4.15 -14.08 14.29
C HIS A 66 4.62 -15.19 13.36
N ILE A 67 3.75 -16.15 13.08
CA ILE A 67 4.02 -17.22 12.11
C ILE A 67 2.85 -17.24 11.13
N LEU A 68 3.13 -16.87 9.87
CA LEU A 68 2.11 -16.66 8.86
C LEU A 68 1.99 -17.84 7.91
N ALA A 69 0.77 -18.09 7.48
CA ALA A 69 0.44 -19.10 6.46
C ALA A 69 -0.75 -18.65 5.62
N ASN A 70 -0.93 -19.27 4.46
CA ASN A 70 -2.16 -19.11 3.68
C ASN A 70 -3.34 -19.74 4.39
N GLY A 71 -4.49 -19.09 4.37
CA GLY A 71 -5.73 -19.55 4.97
C GLY A 71 -6.34 -18.53 5.91
N THR A 72 -7.20 -19.01 6.80
CA THR A 72 -7.97 -18.17 7.71
C THR A 72 -8.31 -18.90 9.01
N TRP A 73 -8.61 -18.15 10.04
CA TRP A 73 -9.33 -18.65 11.21
C TRP A 73 -10.84 -18.49 11.00
N GLU A 74 -11.60 -19.56 11.19
CA GLU A 74 -13.05 -19.57 11.15
C GLU A 74 -13.62 -20.19 12.43
N HIS A 75 -14.41 -19.41 13.17
CA HIS A 75 -15.02 -19.87 14.41
C HIS A 75 -14.03 -20.55 15.39
N GLY A 76 -12.84 -19.99 15.51
CA GLY A 76 -11.79 -20.53 16.38
C GLY A 76 -11.03 -21.73 15.83
N THR A 77 -11.28 -22.12 14.59
CA THR A 77 -10.59 -23.22 13.91
C THR A 77 -9.74 -22.69 12.77
N ALA A 78 -8.47 -23.08 12.72
CA ALA A 78 -7.61 -22.76 11.61
C ALA A 78 -8.02 -23.55 10.35
N LYS A 79 -8.12 -22.85 9.24
CA LYS A 79 -8.44 -23.38 7.90
C LYS A 79 -7.29 -23.07 6.94
N PRO A 80 -6.21 -23.87 6.96
CA PRO A 80 -5.13 -23.71 6.00
C PRO A 80 -5.66 -23.94 4.58
N THR A 81 -5.48 -22.94 3.72
CA THR A 81 -5.91 -23.02 2.32
C THR A 81 -5.10 -22.01 1.52
N THR A 82 -4.66 -22.40 0.34
CA THR A 82 -3.99 -21.51 -0.61
C THR A 82 -4.88 -21.32 -1.81
N GLU A 83 -5.41 -20.11 -1.99
CA GLU A 83 -6.21 -19.77 -3.16
C GLU A 83 -5.33 -19.82 -4.42
N SER A 84 -5.92 -20.21 -5.54
CA SER A 84 -5.22 -20.27 -6.82
C SER A 84 -4.64 -18.91 -7.20
N GLY A 85 -3.35 -18.85 -7.46
CA GLY A 85 -2.63 -17.63 -7.78
C GLY A 85 -2.11 -16.83 -6.58
N ALA A 86 -2.40 -17.27 -5.35
CA ALA A 86 -1.80 -16.69 -4.16
C ALA A 86 -0.30 -16.99 -4.06
N PRO A 87 0.53 -16.07 -3.59
CA PRO A 87 1.87 -16.41 -3.14
C PRO A 87 1.80 -17.45 -2.02
N GLU A 88 2.63 -18.48 -2.10
CA GLU A 88 2.66 -19.54 -1.09
C GLU A 88 3.39 -19.07 0.16
N VAL A 89 2.73 -19.17 1.31
CA VAL A 89 3.29 -18.85 2.63
C VAL A 89 3.03 -20.01 3.57
N LYS A 90 4.11 -20.68 4.00
CA LYS A 90 4.06 -21.85 4.88
C LYS A 90 4.92 -21.63 6.11
N GLY A 91 4.32 -21.14 7.18
CA GLY A 91 5.03 -20.96 8.43
C GLY A 91 6.13 -19.88 8.38
N MET A 92 5.87 -18.75 7.69
CA MET A 92 6.80 -17.65 7.66
C MET A 92 6.87 -16.96 9.03
N GLN A 93 8.00 -17.11 9.72
CA GLN A 93 8.22 -16.48 11.02
C GLN A 93 8.69 -15.03 10.85
N ILE A 94 8.03 -14.11 11.56
CA ILE A 94 8.43 -12.71 11.70
C ILE A 94 8.63 -12.45 13.18
N ASN A 95 9.86 -12.16 13.57
CA ASN A 95 10.21 -11.89 14.96
C ASN A 95 9.70 -10.51 15.42
N GLY A 96 9.70 -10.27 16.72
CA GLY A 96 9.35 -8.97 17.27
C GLY A 96 10.25 -7.86 16.73
N TYR A 97 9.67 -6.70 16.47
CA TYR A 97 10.32 -5.52 15.88
C TYR A 97 11.06 -5.81 14.56
N SER A 98 10.55 -6.75 13.78
CA SER A 98 11.10 -7.06 12.46
C SER A 98 10.02 -7.07 11.38
N SER A 99 10.40 -7.35 10.15
CA SER A 99 9.49 -7.39 9.02
C SER A 99 9.73 -8.62 8.16
N GLY A 100 8.70 -8.96 7.36
CA GLY A 100 8.75 -9.99 6.34
C GLY A 100 7.98 -9.54 5.10
N THR A 101 8.20 -10.20 3.97
CA THR A 101 7.56 -9.84 2.71
C THR A 101 6.83 -11.03 2.13
N ILE A 102 5.60 -10.81 1.69
CA ILE A 102 4.79 -11.77 0.93
C ILE A 102 4.66 -11.24 -0.50
N GLY A 103 4.80 -12.12 -1.48
CA GLY A 103 4.65 -11.77 -2.88
C GLY A 103 5.85 -12.15 -3.74
N PRO A 104 5.91 -11.67 -4.99
CA PRO A 104 4.95 -10.73 -5.59
C PRO A 104 3.56 -11.36 -5.83
N PHE A 105 2.52 -10.51 -5.84
CA PHE A 105 1.16 -10.90 -6.16
C PHE A 105 0.93 -10.77 -7.68
N ASN A 106 1.13 -11.84 -8.41
CA ASN A 106 1.07 -11.82 -9.88
C ASN A 106 -0.32 -12.10 -10.45
N THR A 107 -1.28 -12.40 -9.62
CA THR A 107 -2.67 -12.71 -10.01
C THR A 107 -3.63 -11.76 -9.30
N ALA A 108 -4.52 -11.13 -10.05
CA ALA A 108 -5.62 -10.36 -9.48
C ALA A 108 -6.60 -11.30 -8.76
N GLY A 109 -7.12 -10.86 -7.62
CA GLY A 109 -8.06 -11.65 -6.82
C GLY A 109 -7.99 -11.29 -5.34
N THR A 110 -8.67 -12.10 -4.53
CA THR A 110 -8.69 -11.96 -3.07
C THR A 110 -8.00 -13.16 -2.45
N PHE A 111 -7.03 -12.90 -1.61
CA PHE A 111 -6.20 -13.92 -0.97
C PHE A 111 -6.22 -13.75 0.54
N THR A 112 -6.19 -14.86 1.27
CA THR A 112 -6.25 -14.86 2.73
C THR A 112 -4.98 -15.43 3.34
N PHE A 113 -4.54 -14.77 4.41
CA PHE A 113 -3.41 -15.18 5.24
C PHE A 113 -3.81 -15.08 6.71
N TYR A 114 -3.18 -15.85 7.55
CA TYR A 114 -3.45 -15.83 8.97
C TYR A 114 -2.19 -16.08 9.80
N CYS A 115 -2.18 -15.64 11.04
CA CYS A 115 -1.14 -16.03 11.98
C CYS A 115 -1.52 -17.35 12.64
N THR A 116 -0.67 -18.37 12.54
CA THR A 116 -0.97 -19.72 13.01
C THR A 116 -0.97 -19.85 14.53
N ILE A 117 -0.34 -18.92 15.25
CA ILE A 117 -0.19 -18.93 16.71
C ILE A 117 -1.09 -17.93 17.44
N HIS A 118 -1.84 -17.09 16.72
CA HIS A 118 -2.79 -16.14 17.31
C HIS A 118 -4.18 -16.36 16.71
N GLN A 119 -5.05 -16.98 17.49
CA GLN A 119 -6.41 -17.32 17.07
C GLN A 119 -7.17 -16.07 16.59
N GLY A 120 -7.80 -16.16 15.42
CA GLY A 120 -8.59 -15.09 14.85
C GLY A 120 -7.79 -13.99 14.13
N MET A 121 -6.46 -14.07 14.10
CA MET A 121 -5.61 -13.11 13.42
C MET A 121 -5.58 -13.40 11.92
N ASN A 122 -6.48 -12.75 11.17
CA ASN A 122 -6.68 -12.91 9.74
C ASN A 122 -6.32 -11.64 8.95
N LEU A 123 -5.80 -11.83 7.76
CA LEU A 123 -5.50 -10.77 6.79
C LEU A 123 -6.11 -11.11 5.44
N THR A 124 -6.84 -10.18 4.86
CA THR A 124 -7.34 -10.25 3.48
C THR A 124 -6.51 -9.33 2.59
N VAL A 125 -5.96 -9.88 1.51
CA VAL A 125 -5.23 -9.11 0.50
C VAL A 125 -6.04 -9.10 -0.79
N VAL A 126 -6.44 -7.91 -1.23
CA VAL A 126 -7.14 -7.71 -2.51
C VAL A 126 -6.12 -7.21 -3.52
N VAL A 127 -5.90 -8.01 -4.57
CA VAL A 127 -4.96 -7.68 -5.65
C VAL A 127 -5.73 -7.15 -6.85
N GLU A 128 -5.48 -5.89 -7.18
CA GLU A 128 -6.06 -5.23 -8.34
C GLU A 128 -5.20 -5.43 -9.58
N GLY A 129 -5.88 -5.72 -10.68
CA GLY A 129 -5.25 -5.96 -11.97
C GLY A 129 -4.97 -4.71 -12.77
#